data_7be8296e457249700c4a7cd20552065a
#
_entry.id   7be8296e457249700c4a7cd20552065a
#
_cell.length_a   1.000
_cell.length_b   1.000
_cell.length_c   1.000
_cell.angle_alpha   90.00
_cell.angle_beta   90.00
_cell.angle_gamma   90.00
#
_symmetry.space_group_name_H-M   'P 1'
#
loop_
_entity.id
_entity.type
_entity.pdbx_description
1 polymer ?
#
loop_
_entity_poly.entity_id
_entity_poly.type
_entity_poly.pdbx_seq_one_letter_code
_entity_poly.pdbx_strand_id
1 'polypeptide(L)'
;SLDDAEGDINISLNENKIKVAFGNFKIISKVIDGTFPDYTKVVPKNNDKNFSTKTNDLKNAIDRVSAVAINEEMKSKAIKLILNQNKLLLSVESQTKGFADEELDVNYNQDDVEIGFNSKYLIDICNEVDGEDINVSILDSISPAIIMDKSDENSFFVLMPMRI
;
A
#
# COMPACT_ATOMS: atom_id res chain seq x y z
N SER A 1 1.20 -16.54 -17.90
CA SER A 1 1.82 -15.94 -16.73
C SER A 1 3.30 -16.34 -16.72
N LEU A 2 4.17 -15.55 -16.12
CA LEU A 2 5.62 -15.87 -15.98
C LEU A 2 5.83 -16.94 -14.90
N ASP A 3 4.86 -17.16 -14.04
CA ASP A 3 4.95 -18.08 -12.90
C ASP A 3 5.12 -19.55 -13.31
N ASP A 4 4.73 -19.90 -14.54
CA ASP A 4 4.85 -21.27 -15.10
C ASP A 4 6.06 -21.43 -16.04
N ALA A 5 6.93 -20.42 -16.15
CA ALA A 5 8.06 -20.46 -17.07
C ALA A 5 9.29 -21.12 -16.41
N GLU A 6 9.60 -22.34 -16.80
CA GLU A 6 10.89 -22.98 -16.49
C GLU A 6 11.96 -22.46 -17.45
N GLY A 7 13.08 -21.95 -16.93
CA GLY A 7 14.25 -21.58 -17.69
C GLY A 7 14.71 -20.12 -17.49
N ASP A 8 15.77 -19.75 -18.21
CA ASP A 8 16.39 -18.42 -18.10
C ASP A 8 15.58 -17.34 -18.83
N ILE A 9 15.47 -16.18 -18.19
CA ILE A 9 14.93 -14.97 -18.78
C ILE A 9 16.09 -14.13 -19.33
N ASN A 10 16.07 -13.85 -20.63
CA ASN A 10 17.05 -12.99 -21.28
C ASN A 10 16.50 -11.59 -21.42
N ILE A 11 17.13 -10.61 -20.76
CA ILE A 11 16.78 -9.19 -20.85
C ILE A 11 17.87 -8.45 -21.63
N SER A 12 17.46 -7.71 -22.68
CA SER A 12 18.33 -6.83 -23.44
C SER A 12 17.75 -5.43 -23.41
N LEU A 13 18.57 -4.45 -23.04
CA LEU A 13 18.19 -3.05 -22.90
C LEU A 13 19.11 -2.17 -23.74
N ASN A 14 18.53 -1.18 -24.42
CA ASN A 14 19.24 -0.05 -25.02
C ASN A 14 18.49 1.25 -24.70
N GLU A 15 18.98 2.40 -25.16
CA GLU A 15 18.44 3.72 -24.86
C GLU A 15 16.93 3.86 -25.16
N ASN A 16 16.40 3.10 -26.12
CA ASN A 16 15.04 3.27 -26.63
C ASN A 16 14.13 2.06 -26.44
N LYS A 17 14.69 0.88 -26.14
CA LYS A 17 13.94 -0.38 -26.13
C LYS A 17 14.43 -1.34 -25.06
N ILE A 18 13.49 -2.03 -24.47
CA ILE A 18 13.70 -3.23 -23.66
C ILE A 18 13.14 -4.44 -24.40
N LYS A 19 13.90 -5.53 -24.43
CA LYS A 19 13.49 -6.81 -24.95
C LYS A 19 13.63 -7.85 -23.84
N VAL A 20 12.57 -8.58 -23.60
CA VAL A 20 12.53 -9.73 -22.67
C VAL A 20 12.20 -10.97 -23.51
N ALA A 21 13.00 -12.02 -23.37
CA ALA A 21 12.80 -13.29 -24.05
C ALA A 21 12.91 -14.45 -23.04
N PHE A 22 11.95 -15.37 -23.08
CA PHE A 22 11.92 -16.58 -22.28
C PHE A 22 11.17 -17.69 -23.03
N GLY A 23 11.74 -18.88 -23.09
CA GLY A 23 11.19 -19.96 -23.91
C GLY A 23 10.92 -19.50 -25.35
N ASN A 24 9.69 -19.68 -25.82
CA ASN A 24 9.26 -19.27 -27.16
C ASN A 24 8.68 -17.84 -27.19
N PHE A 25 8.64 -17.14 -26.06
CA PHE A 25 8.06 -15.78 -25.97
C PHE A 25 9.14 -14.71 -26.13
N LYS A 26 8.73 -13.62 -26.77
CA LYS A 26 9.55 -12.43 -26.95
C LYS A 26 8.66 -11.19 -26.80
N ILE A 27 8.97 -10.36 -25.81
CA ILE A 27 8.31 -9.09 -25.56
C ILE A 27 9.30 -7.97 -25.90
N ILE A 28 8.86 -6.98 -26.68
CA ILE A 28 9.65 -5.78 -26.99
C ILE A 28 8.78 -4.57 -26.64
N SER A 29 9.32 -3.68 -25.81
CA SER A 29 8.67 -2.42 -25.43
C SER A 29 9.62 -1.24 -25.68
N LYS A 30 9.06 -0.06 -25.88
CA LYS A 30 9.81 1.19 -25.83
C LYS A 30 10.10 1.57 -24.40
N VAL A 31 11.29 2.09 -24.15
CA VAL A 31 11.61 2.75 -22.90
C VAL A 31 10.95 4.13 -22.87
N ILE A 32 10.41 4.52 -21.74
CA ILE A 32 9.83 5.85 -21.54
C ILE A 32 10.96 6.88 -21.63
N ASP A 33 10.78 7.90 -22.43
CA ASP A 33 11.71 9.03 -22.52
C ASP A 33 11.51 9.94 -21.30
N GLY A 34 12.49 9.92 -20.39
CA GLY A 34 12.47 10.69 -19.15
C GLY A 34 13.41 10.15 -18.08
N THR A 35 13.76 11.00 -17.15
CA THR A 35 14.53 10.60 -15.96
C THR A 35 13.62 9.95 -14.94
N PHE A 36 13.93 8.73 -14.52
CA PHE A 36 13.20 8.08 -13.43
C PHE A 36 13.32 8.92 -12.15
N PRO A 37 12.22 9.20 -11.44
CA PRO A 37 12.27 9.96 -10.20
C PRO A 37 13.17 9.29 -9.16
N ASP A 38 13.95 10.09 -8.45
CA ASP A 38 14.76 9.60 -7.34
C ASP A 38 13.85 9.25 -6.16
N TYR A 39 13.50 7.98 -6.03
CA TYR A 39 12.60 7.50 -4.98
C TYR A 39 13.16 7.74 -3.57
N THR A 40 14.47 7.87 -3.40
CA THR A 40 15.07 8.13 -2.08
C THR A 40 14.64 9.46 -1.48
N LYS A 41 14.17 10.39 -2.32
CA LYS A 41 13.65 11.70 -1.90
C LYS A 41 12.23 11.64 -1.36
N VAL A 42 11.48 10.58 -1.67
CA VAL A 42 10.10 10.41 -1.23
C VAL A 42 9.97 9.42 -0.06
N VAL A 43 11.02 8.65 0.23
CA VAL A 43 11.07 7.76 1.38
C VAL A 43 11.21 8.60 2.66
N PRO A 44 10.21 8.60 3.56
CA PRO A 44 10.29 9.37 4.80
C PRO A 44 11.36 8.77 5.73
N LYS A 45 12.02 9.63 6.50
CA LYS A 45 13.12 9.22 7.41
C LYS A 45 12.79 9.40 8.88
N ASN A 46 11.67 10.07 9.19
CA ASN A 46 11.36 10.53 10.54
C ASN A 46 10.02 10.00 11.05
N ASN A 47 9.46 8.96 10.42
CA ASN A 47 8.23 8.35 10.88
C ASN A 47 8.48 7.69 12.25
N ASP A 48 7.85 8.21 13.28
CA ASP A 48 8.05 7.81 14.68
C ASP A 48 6.87 7.05 15.28
N LYS A 49 5.68 7.13 14.65
CA LYS A 49 4.48 6.41 15.09
C LYS A 49 4.39 5.08 14.36
N ASN A 50 4.58 4.00 15.12
CA ASN A 50 4.68 2.66 14.55
C ASN A 50 3.61 1.75 15.15
N PHE A 51 2.93 0.99 14.31
CA PHE A 51 2.06 -0.10 14.74
C PHE A 51 2.26 -1.34 13.90
N SER A 52 1.89 -2.49 14.46
CA SER A 52 1.84 -3.76 13.74
C SER A 52 0.50 -4.44 13.95
N THR A 53 0.07 -5.15 12.92
CA THR A 53 -1.16 -5.94 12.95
C THR A 53 -1.03 -7.14 12.00
N LYS A 54 -1.97 -8.08 12.08
CA LYS A 54 -2.04 -9.17 11.12
C LYS A 54 -2.44 -8.64 9.75
N THR A 55 -1.71 -9.02 8.71
CA THR A 55 -1.94 -8.59 7.32
C THR A 55 -3.36 -8.90 6.87
N ASN A 56 -3.84 -10.12 7.16
CA ASN A 56 -5.20 -10.55 6.79
C ASN A 56 -6.29 -9.80 7.57
N ASP A 57 -6.08 -9.48 8.84
CA ASP A 57 -7.06 -8.76 9.65
C ASP A 57 -7.23 -7.33 9.11
N LEU A 58 -6.11 -6.65 8.84
CA LEU A 58 -6.12 -5.32 8.23
C LEU A 58 -6.82 -5.34 6.87
N LYS A 59 -6.44 -6.25 5.97
CA LYS A 59 -7.03 -6.39 4.65
C LYS A 59 -8.54 -6.61 4.71
N ASN A 60 -8.99 -7.56 5.53
CA ASN A 60 -10.41 -7.89 5.67
C ASN A 60 -11.21 -6.72 6.27
N ALA A 61 -10.66 -6.00 7.24
CA ALA A 61 -11.30 -4.81 7.81
C ALA A 61 -11.44 -3.69 6.77
N ILE A 62 -10.38 -3.42 5.98
CA ILE A 62 -10.43 -2.45 4.88
C ILE A 62 -11.49 -2.84 3.85
N ASP A 63 -11.58 -4.10 3.46
CA ASP A 63 -12.58 -4.59 2.50
C ASP A 63 -14.00 -4.37 3.03
N ARG A 64 -14.26 -4.69 4.31
CA ARG A 64 -15.59 -4.52 4.92
C ARG A 64 -16.01 -3.07 4.99
N VAL A 65 -15.18 -2.18 5.54
CA VAL A 65 -15.54 -0.77 5.66
C VAL A 65 -15.62 -0.07 4.30
N SER A 66 -14.79 -0.48 3.35
CA SER A 66 -14.79 0.10 2.00
C SER A 66 -16.02 -0.26 1.18
N ALA A 67 -16.78 -1.28 1.59
CA ALA A 67 -18.01 -1.68 0.88
C ALA A 67 -19.06 -0.57 0.84
N VAL A 68 -19.11 0.34 1.82
CA VAL A 68 -20.03 1.49 1.81
C VAL A 68 -19.56 2.64 0.93
N ALA A 69 -18.26 2.72 0.59
CA ALA A 69 -17.68 3.80 -0.20
C ALA A 69 -17.72 3.55 -1.71
N ILE A 70 -18.45 2.53 -2.18
CA ILE A 70 -18.60 2.26 -3.62
C ILE A 70 -19.44 3.38 -4.24
N ASN A 71 -18.78 4.48 -4.58
CA ASN A 71 -19.35 5.56 -5.37
C ASN A 71 -18.91 5.34 -6.81
N GLU A 72 -19.84 5.14 -7.73
CA GLU A 72 -19.57 4.86 -9.15
C GLU A 72 -18.83 6.02 -9.83
N GLU A 73 -18.91 7.24 -9.29
CA GLU A 73 -18.28 8.44 -9.83
C GLU A 73 -16.90 8.74 -9.25
N MET A 74 -16.54 8.24 -8.08
CA MET A 74 -15.22 8.46 -7.47
C MET A 74 -14.35 7.20 -7.57
N LYS A 75 -13.32 7.26 -8.39
CA LYS A 75 -12.31 6.19 -8.55
C LYS A 75 -11.42 5.98 -7.33
N SER A 76 -11.50 6.81 -6.31
CA SER A 76 -10.71 6.71 -5.08
C SER A 76 -11.61 6.51 -3.86
N LYS A 77 -11.42 5.40 -3.19
CA LYS A 77 -12.07 5.09 -1.91
C LYS A 77 -11.18 5.61 -0.79
N ALA A 78 -11.47 6.79 -0.24
CA ALA A 78 -10.75 7.29 0.92
C ALA A 78 -11.15 6.48 2.15
N ILE A 79 -10.18 6.02 2.91
CA ILE A 79 -10.34 5.40 4.22
C ILE A 79 -9.53 6.17 5.23
N LYS A 80 -10.12 6.44 6.38
CA LYS A 80 -9.50 7.09 7.52
C LYS A 80 -8.99 6.02 8.47
N LEU A 81 -7.76 6.14 8.89
CA LEU A 81 -7.12 5.38 9.94
C LEU A 81 -6.95 6.29 11.15
N ILE A 82 -7.49 5.90 12.29
CA ILE A 82 -7.36 6.61 13.56
C ILE A 82 -6.67 5.67 14.54
N LEU A 83 -5.45 6.02 14.91
CA LEU A 83 -4.65 5.30 15.88
C LEU A 83 -4.72 5.99 17.23
N ASN A 84 -5.11 5.26 18.22
CA ASN A 84 -5.02 5.63 19.61
C ASN A 84 -4.66 4.39 20.42
N GLN A 85 -4.41 4.53 21.69
CA GLN A 85 -3.83 3.53 22.58
C GLN A 85 -4.28 2.07 22.31
N ASN A 86 -3.43 1.31 21.62
CA ASN A 86 -3.63 -0.10 21.23
C ASN A 86 -4.83 -0.38 20.30
N LYS A 87 -5.36 0.65 19.66
CA LYS A 87 -6.52 0.53 18.77
C LYS A 87 -6.25 1.23 17.43
N LEU A 88 -6.67 0.59 16.37
CA LEU A 88 -6.78 1.15 15.03
C LEU A 88 -8.24 1.16 14.62
N LEU A 89 -8.85 2.33 14.53
CA LEU A 89 -10.18 2.51 13.97
C LEU A 89 -10.05 2.82 12.48
N LEU A 90 -10.66 2.00 11.66
CA LEU A 90 -10.84 2.20 10.23
C LEU A 90 -12.21 2.81 10.00
N SER A 91 -12.30 3.95 9.32
CA SER A 91 -13.56 4.63 9.09
C SER A 91 -13.69 5.09 7.65
N VAL A 92 -14.88 4.90 7.09
CA VAL A 92 -15.26 5.36 5.75
C VAL A 92 -16.61 6.04 5.82
N GLU A 93 -16.69 7.24 5.26
CA GLU A 93 -17.92 8.00 5.12
C GLU A 93 -18.32 8.14 3.65
N SER A 94 -19.58 7.85 3.35
CA SER A 94 -20.17 8.05 2.04
C SER A 94 -21.36 8.99 2.16
N GLN A 95 -21.40 10.05 1.38
CA GLN A 95 -22.50 11.02 1.38
C GLN A 95 -23.88 10.41 1.04
N THR A 96 -23.90 9.28 0.34
CA THR A 96 -25.13 8.66 -0.15
C THR A 96 -25.48 7.34 0.53
N LYS A 97 -24.50 6.64 1.13
CA LYS A 97 -24.67 5.29 1.68
C LYS A 97 -24.48 5.20 3.20
N GLY A 98 -24.07 6.30 3.84
CA GLY A 98 -23.81 6.35 5.26
C GLY A 98 -22.33 6.15 5.61
N PHE A 99 -22.07 5.63 6.80
CA PHE A 99 -20.72 5.41 7.29
C PHE A 99 -20.52 3.95 7.69
N ALA A 100 -19.25 3.51 7.69
CA ALA A 100 -18.84 2.25 8.27
C ALA A 100 -17.55 2.46 9.01
N ASP A 101 -17.43 1.83 10.16
CA ASP A 101 -16.22 1.78 10.96
C ASP A 101 -15.97 0.38 11.50
N GLU A 102 -14.70 0.08 11.70
CA GLU A 102 -14.24 -1.16 12.28
C GLU A 102 -12.98 -0.92 13.10
N GLU A 103 -12.93 -1.53 14.27
CA GLU A 103 -11.81 -1.40 15.20
C GLU A 103 -10.98 -2.68 15.22
N LEU A 104 -9.67 -2.53 15.12
CA LEU A 104 -8.68 -3.59 15.27
C LEU A 104 -7.80 -3.34 16.50
N ASP A 105 -7.47 -4.42 17.21
CA ASP A 105 -6.43 -4.39 18.22
C ASP A 105 -5.05 -4.35 17.55
N VAL A 106 -4.23 -3.37 17.93
CA VAL A 106 -2.88 -3.19 17.41
C VAL A 106 -1.90 -2.94 18.55
N ASN A 107 -0.62 -3.18 18.33
CA ASN A 107 0.39 -2.80 19.28
C ASN A 107 0.84 -1.35 19.02
N TYR A 108 0.20 -0.40 19.71
CA TYR A 108 0.45 1.03 19.57
C TYR A 108 0.38 1.76 20.91
N ASN A 109 1.42 2.50 21.25
CA ASN A 109 1.51 3.25 22.51
C ASN A 109 2.24 4.60 22.31
N GLN A 110 1.77 5.37 21.34
CA GLN A 110 2.32 6.68 20.98
C GLN A 110 1.18 7.68 20.88
N ASP A 111 1.48 8.93 20.50
CA ASP A 111 0.48 9.99 20.37
C ASP A 111 -0.58 9.62 19.31
N ASP A 112 -1.82 10.00 19.59
CA ASP A 112 -2.93 9.79 18.67
C ASP A 112 -2.62 10.39 17.29
N VAL A 113 -2.96 9.66 16.24
CA VAL A 113 -2.78 10.11 14.87
C VAL A 113 -3.96 9.71 14.01
N GLU A 114 -4.39 10.62 13.15
CA GLU A 114 -5.43 10.40 12.14
C GLU A 114 -4.82 10.63 10.75
N ILE A 115 -5.01 9.68 9.83
CA ILE A 115 -4.46 9.75 8.48
C ILE A 115 -5.40 9.08 7.48
N GLY A 116 -5.54 9.66 6.28
CA GLY A 116 -6.35 9.11 5.20
C GLY A 116 -5.52 8.44 4.13
N PHE A 117 -6.03 7.35 3.58
CA PHE A 117 -5.40 6.67 2.45
C PHE A 117 -6.42 6.25 1.40
N ASN A 118 -5.93 5.90 0.22
CA ASN A 118 -6.72 5.17 -0.76
C ASN A 118 -6.81 3.69 -0.33
N SER A 119 -8.00 3.22 -0.02
CA SER A 119 -8.23 1.85 0.46
C SER A 119 -7.76 0.80 -0.55
N LYS A 120 -7.86 1.09 -1.86
CA LYS A 120 -7.37 0.18 -2.89
C LYS A 120 -5.85 -0.03 -2.78
N TYR A 121 -5.08 1.04 -2.59
CA TYR A 121 -3.63 0.92 -2.45
C TYR A 121 -3.23 0.15 -1.18
N LEU A 122 -3.95 0.34 -0.09
CA LEU A 122 -3.73 -0.47 1.12
C LEU A 122 -4.00 -1.96 0.87
N ILE A 123 -5.08 -2.28 0.16
CA ILE A 123 -5.40 -3.68 -0.22
C ILE A 123 -4.33 -4.24 -1.17
N ASP A 124 -3.91 -3.44 -2.17
CA ASP A 124 -2.87 -3.86 -3.11
C ASP A 124 -1.56 -4.19 -2.35
N ILE A 125 -1.17 -3.35 -1.37
CA ILE A 125 -0.01 -3.62 -0.51
C ILE A 125 -0.21 -4.89 0.32
N CYS A 126 -1.36 -5.06 0.95
CA CYS A 126 -1.65 -6.28 1.73
C CYS A 126 -1.62 -7.56 0.89
N ASN A 127 -1.87 -7.47 -0.42
CA ASN A 127 -1.77 -8.61 -1.34
C ASN A 127 -0.34 -8.97 -1.72
N GLU A 128 0.58 -8.00 -1.65
CA GLU A 128 2.00 -8.20 -1.97
C GLU A 128 2.85 -8.59 -0.74
N VAL A 129 2.27 -8.53 0.47
CA VAL A 129 2.91 -8.94 1.71
C VAL A 129 2.72 -10.44 1.90
N ASP A 130 3.82 -11.19 1.90
CA ASP A 130 3.82 -12.65 2.12
C ASP A 130 3.75 -13.03 3.60
N GLY A 131 4.17 -12.12 4.48
CA GLY A 131 4.22 -12.33 5.93
C GLY A 131 2.86 -12.24 6.61
N GLU A 132 2.75 -12.90 7.77
CA GLU A 132 1.53 -12.83 8.59
C GLU A 132 1.30 -11.43 9.17
N ASP A 133 2.37 -10.70 9.48
CA ASP A 133 2.33 -9.40 10.14
C ASP A 133 2.84 -8.30 9.21
N ILE A 134 2.14 -7.17 9.25
CA ILE A 134 2.50 -5.93 8.57
C ILE A 134 2.87 -4.85 9.60
N ASN A 135 3.93 -4.10 9.32
CA ASN A 135 4.34 -2.94 10.10
C ASN A 135 4.04 -1.66 9.34
N VAL A 136 3.46 -0.69 10.01
CA VAL A 136 3.15 0.63 9.44
C VAL A 136 3.81 1.71 10.27
N SER A 137 4.53 2.62 9.62
CA SER A 137 5.21 3.75 10.24
C SER A 137 4.65 5.05 9.68
N ILE A 138 4.22 5.95 10.54
CA ILE A 138 3.55 7.22 10.23
C ILE A 138 4.25 8.35 11.01
N LEU A 139 4.28 9.55 10.44
CA LEU A 139 4.70 10.76 11.14
C LEU A 139 3.49 11.59 11.58
N ASP A 140 2.66 11.95 10.61
CA ASP A 140 1.50 12.82 10.77
C ASP A 140 0.44 12.55 9.68
N SER A 141 -0.60 13.38 9.61
CA SER A 141 -1.72 13.23 8.67
C SER A 141 -1.40 13.56 7.20
N ILE A 142 -0.22 14.14 6.92
CA ILE A 142 0.13 14.64 5.58
C ILE A 142 1.43 14.06 5.02
N SER A 143 2.24 13.46 5.87
CA SER A 143 3.51 12.85 5.48
C SER A 143 3.31 11.42 4.95
N PRO A 144 4.16 10.95 4.04
CA PRO A 144 4.07 9.58 3.53
C PRO A 144 4.23 8.56 4.65
N ALA A 145 3.44 7.48 4.60
CA ALA A 145 3.64 6.31 5.45
C ALA A 145 4.63 5.32 4.82
N ILE A 146 5.33 4.58 5.65
CA ILE A 146 6.08 3.38 5.24
C ILE A 146 5.31 2.16 5.73
N ILE A 147 5.17 1.19 4.86
CA ILE A 147 4.53 -0.09 5.15
C ILE A 147 5.55 -1.19 4.80
N MET A 148 5.77 -2.12 5.72
CA MET A 148 6.80 -3.15 5.58
C MET A 148 6.20 -4.53 5.85
N ASP A 149 6.63 -5.50 5.07
CA ASP A 149 6.47 -6.90 5.41
C ASP A 149 7.42 -7.25 6.57
N LYS A 150 6.89 -7.78 7.66
CA LYS A 150 7.72 -8.18 8.80
C LYS A 150 8.60 -9.40 8.50
N SER A 151 8.27 -10.16 7.48
CA SER A 151 9.04 -11.33 7.04
C SER A 151 10.16 -10.97 6.06
N ASP A 152 10.13 -9.77 5.43
CA ASP A 152 11.13 -9.29 4.48
C ASP A 152 11.56 -7.84 4.77
N GLU A 153 12.66 -7.68 5.48
CA GLU A 153 13.21 -6.37 5.83
C GLU A 153 13.74 -5.57 4.63
N ASN A 154 13.89 -6.20 3.46
CA ASN A 154 14.39 -5.53 2.26
C ASN A 154 13.27 -4.94 1.40
N SER A 155 12.02 -5.28 1.70
CA SER A 155 10.84 -4.82 0.97
C SER A 155 10.04 -3.81 1.79
N PHE A 156 9.75 -2.67 1.19
CA PHE A 156 8.87 -1.66 1.80
C PHE A 156 8.08 -0.90 0.75
N PHE A 157 6.93 -0.41 1.18
CA PHE A 157 6.03 0.40 0.38
C PHE A 157 5.95 1.81 0.97
N VAL A 158 5.97 2.82 0.11
CA VAL A 158 5.73 4.22 0.49
C VAL A 158 4.34 4.62 0.01
N LEU A 159 3.47 4.97 0.94
CA LEU A 159 2.09 5.33 0.64
C LEU A 159 1.82 6.78 0.99
N MET A 160 1.44 7.56 -0.03
CA MET A 160 1.06 8.96 0.15
C MET A 160 -0.34 9.05 0.78
N PRO A 161 -0.53 9.90 1.80
CA PRO A 161 -1.85 10.10 2.38
C PRO A 161 -2.77 10.88 1.44
N MET A 162 -4.06 10.74 1.68
CA MET A 162 -5.13 11.52 1.07
C MET A 162 -5.70 12.51 2.09
N ARG A 163 -6.16 13.66 1.61
CA ARG A 163 -7.00 14.54 2.43
C ARG A 163 -8.38 13.91 2.60
N ILE A 164 -8.86 13.90 3.82
CA ILE A 164 -10.14 13.37 4.27
C ILE A 164 -10.92 14.46 4.98
#